data_4e3afb24d32321cefb8b4931948b9e65
#
_entry.id   4e3afb24d32321cefb8b4931948b9e65
#
_cell.length_a   1.000
_cell.length_b   1.000
_cell.length_c   1.000
_cell.angle_alpha   90.00
_cell.angle_beta   90.00
_cell.angle_gamma   90.00
#
_symmetry.space_group_name_H-M   'P 1'
#
loop_
_entity.id
_entity.type
_entity.pdbx_description
1 polymer ?
#
loop_
_entity_poly.entity_id
_entity_poly.type
_entity_poly.pdbx_seq_one_letter_code
_entity_poly.pdbx_strand_id
1 'polypeptide(L)'
;MENRVRCQLAVGLVAAFFVMMIVCSSFPAFAYADENANSVSSKTYAGETRFDTAVEQSKAAFSNSEYAILVGSEGWPDALSVSGLSGALSCPILYSATDSLPSATSSEMDRLGVQRVLVVGGQGSIGSAVESSLQKKYQVVRLGGENRYETQSEIYKYGVQNNLWGSDFVFFANGESFPDALSVSAVAYAHKSPIFLTSGDLSESQEDMLLLAADDGCLKGQAVVVGGESAISQKAEGFISGVNLYGSSNEHSAIRLSGEDRYQTNSNVNEWAVSDAGMTWKNIAFASGEKPYDALTGSGLQGRQSSLIALVGNAYSSSIGTAARNVSSIGEYRVFGGNAAISSNLKKYINYSLRFGYALPMGGTQLSDGSYIWSDWSGVYREDNSYYAWWLERANWYSSATNWEIIVDTGSNQVVVFERPRGKWIVNRTMTCTSGAWNTPTVKGQFVVGSRGKSFGHGYTCWYWTQFYGNYLFHSVLYNPGSMTSVQDGRLGINASHGCVRLALDNAKWIYDTIPSGTRVVVW
;
A
#
# COMPACT_ATOMS: atom_id res chain seq x y z
N MET A 1 -22.11 7.39 65.32
CA MET A 1 -21.64 8.09 64.14
C MET A 1 -20.33 7.46 63.56
N GLU A 2 -19.54 6.80 64.35
CA GLU A 2 -18.25 6.22 63.92
C GLU A 2 -18.35 4.99 62.99
N ASN A 3 -19.42 4.20 63.08
CA ASN A 3 -19.54 2.97 62.27
C ASN A 3 -20.00 3.19 60.80
N ARG A 4 -20.46 4.39 60.41
CA ARG A 4 -20.81 4.71 59.03
C ARG A 4 -19.63 5.21 58.17
N VAL A 5 -18.61 5.79 58.82
CA VAL A 5 -17.43 6.31 58.12
C VAL A 5 -16.46 5.18 57.74
N ARG A 6 -16.37 4.09 58.52
CA ARG A 6 -15.53 2.95 58.20
C ARG A 6 -16.05 2.09 57.03
N CYS A 7 -17.36 2.06 56.80
CA CYS A 7 -17.93 1.30 55.68
C CYS A 7 -17.78 2.04 54.33
N GLN A 8 -17.75 3.37 54.31
CA GLN A 8 -17.55 4.13 53.08
C GLN A 8 -16.08 4.15 52.61
N LEU A 9 -15.12 4.07 53.53
CA LEU A 9 -13.69 3.94 53.19
C LEU A 9 -13.32 2.56 52.65
N ALA A 10 -13.98 1.50 53.14
CA ALA A 10 -13.74 0.13 52.63
C ALA A 10 -14.31 -0.10 51.23
N VAL A 11 -15.47 0.52 50.92
CA VAL A 11 -16.07 0.41 49.56
C VAL A 11 -15.30 1.24 48.54
N GLY A 12 -14.76 2.41 48.94
CA GLY A 12 -13.91 3.22 48.05
C GLY A 12 -12.60 2.57 47.68
N LEU A 13 -11.96 1.83 48.60
CA LEU A 13 -10.71 1.12 48.35
C LEU A 13 -10.90 -0.13 47.49
N VAL A 14 -12.02 -0.85 47.63
CA VAL A 14 -12.33 -2.01 46.77
C VAL A 14 -12.70 -1.59 45.36
N ALA A 15 -13.43 -0.47 45.20
CA ALA A 15 -13.75 0.07 43.89
C ALA A 15 -12.50 0.62 43.16
N ALA A 16 -11.57 1.27 43.89
CA ALA A 16 -10.30 1.72 43.30
C ALA A 16 -9.39 0.56 42.87
N PHE A 17 -9.37 -0.55 43.63
CA PHE A 17 -8.64 -1.75 43.26
C PHE A 17 -9.27 -2.49 42.06
N PHE A 18 -10.61 -2.50 41.95
CA PHE A 18 -11.30 -3.11 40.79
C PHE A 18 -11.16 -2.26 39.51
N VAL A 19 -11.19 -0.93 39.63
CA VAL A 19 -10.93 -0.04 38.47
C VAL A 19 -9.47 -0.11 38.04
N MET A 20 -8.53 -0.27 38.98
CA MET A 20 -7.10 -0.44 38.64
C MET A 20 -6.79 -1.82 38.04
N MET A 21 -7.56 -2.87 38.36
CA MET A 21 -7.45 -4.19 37.71
C MET A 21 -8.10 -4.25 36.33
N ILE A 22 -9.13 -3.41 36.04
CA ILE A 22 -9.77 -3.39 34.72
C ILE A 22 -8.98 -2.55 33.71
N VAL A 23 -8.18 -1.58 34.15
CA VAL A 23 -7.31 -0.78 33.27
C VAL A 23 -5.99 -1.51 32.94
N CYS A 24 -5.57 -2.50 33.74
CA CYS A 24 -4.39 -3.33 33.44
C CYS A 24 -4.65 -4.53 32.52
N SER A 25 -5.89 -4.77 32.06
CA SER A 25 -6.22 -5.96 31.26
C SER A 25 -6.49 -5.72 29.78
N SER A 26 -6.18 -4.54 29.24
CA SER A 26 -6.37 -4.23 27.81
C SER A 26 -5.08 -3.91 27.05
N PHE A 27 -3.92 -4.44 27.49
CA PHE A 27 -2.83 -4.64 26.54
C PHE A 27 -3.11 -5.96 25.81
N PRO A 28 -3.19 -5.96 24.45
CA PRO A 28 -3.30 -7.22 23.74
C PRO A 28 -2.13 -8.10 24.18
N ALA A 29 -2.42 -9.28 24.67
CA ALA A 29 -1.42 -10.29 24.87
C ALA A 29 -0.81 -10.54 23.47
N PHE A 30 0.44 -10.11 23.24
CA PHE A 30 1.21 -10.62 22.12
C PHE A 30 1.32 -12.12 22.36
N ALA A 31 0.37 -12.88 21.81
CA ALA A 31 0.47 -14.32 21.75
C ALA A 31 1.76 -14.62 20.98
N TYR A 32 2.50 -15.65 21.39
CA TYR A 32 3.53 -16.24 20.54
C TYR A 32 2.86 -16.51 19.21
N ALA A 33 3.36 -15.87 18.13
CA ALA A 33 2.83 -16.10 16.81
C ALA A 33 3.15 -17.54 16.43
N ASP A 34 2.11 -18.36 16.26
CA ASP A 34 2.29 -19.72 15.76
C ASP A 34 2.56 -19.62 14.24
N GLU A 35 3.76 -19.96 13.82
CA GLU A 35 4.21 -19.93 12.43
C GLU A 35 3.34 -20.82 11.52
N ASN A 36 2.56 -21.73 12.09
CA ASN A 36 1.73 -22.70 11.38
C ASN A 36 0.23 -22.36 11.38
N ALA A 37 -0.19 -21.26 12.01
CA ALA A 37 -1.61 -21.00 12.24
C ALA A 37 -2.43 -20.81 10.95
N ASN A 38 -1.84 -20.20 9.88
CA ASN A 38 -2.54 -19.95 8.62
C ASN A 38 -1.60 -20.18 7.41
N SER A 39 -1.57 -21.40 6.89
CA SER A 39 -0.80 -21.71 5.68
C SER A 39 -1.65 -21.36 4.43
N VAL A 40 -1.52 -20.13 3.93
CA VAL A 40 -2.17 -19.71 2.68
C VAL A 40 -1.23 -19.92 1.51
N SER A 41 -1.67 -20.62 0.47
CA SER A 41 -0.89 -20.80 -0.75
C SER A 41 -0.69 -19.47 -1.49
N SER A 42 0.46 -19.35 -2.17
CA SER A 42 0.77 -18.14 -2.94
C SER A 42 1.11 -18.46 -4.38
N LYS A 43 0.72 -17.58 -5.31
CA LYS A 43 1.08 -17.67 -6.72
C LYS A 43 1.52 -16.31 -7.25
N THR A 44 2.68 -16.26 -7.90
CA THR A 44 3.19 -15.04 -8.53
C THR A 44 2.93 -15.10 -10.03
N TYR A 45 2.35 -14.03 -10.56
CA TYR A 45 2.18 -13.79 -11.99
C TYR A 45 3.13 -12.67 -12.38
N ALA A 46 4.24 -13.03 -13.01
CA ALA A 46 5.30 -12.12 -13.43
C ALA A 46 6.01 -12.66 -14.65
N GLY A 47 6.41 -11.78 -15.55
CA GLY A 47 7.28 -12.05 -16.66
C GLY A 47 8.52 -11.16 -16.63
N GLU A 48 9.37 -11.26 -17.65
CA GLU A 48 10.56 -10.41 -17.78
C GLU A 48 10.18 -8.94 -17.99
N THR A 49 9.08 -8.72 -18.70
CA THR A 49 8.52 -7.39 -18.98
C THR A 49 7.06 -7.30 -18.54
N ARG A 50 6.50 -6.08 -18.59
CA ARG A 50 5.04 -5.86 -18.36
C ARG A 50 4.17 -6.57 -19.39
N PHE A 51 4.68 -6.77 -20.61
CA PHE A 51 3.98 -7.53 -21.66
C PHE A 51 3.83 -8.99 -21.25
N ASP A 52 4.91 -9.60 -20.78
CA ASP A 52 4.93 -10.99 -20.34
C ASP A 52 4.08 -11.19 -19.08
N THR A 53 4.11 -10.23 -18.14
CA THR A 53 3.26 -10.26 -16.96
C THR A 53 1.77 -10.26 -17.34
N ALA A 54 1.36 -9.39 -18.26
CA ALA A 54 -0.02 -9.35 -18.76
C ALA A 54 -0.42 -10.66 -19.42
N VAL A 55 0.49 -11.29 -20.18
CA VAL A 55 0.29 -12.61 -20.80
C VAL A 55 0.11 -13.71 -19.75
N GLU A 56 0.92 -13.73 -18.69
CA GLU A 56 0.77 -14.73 -17.61
C GLU A 56 -0.56 -14.57 -16.86
N GLN A 57 -1.02 -13.35 -16.64
CA GLN A 57 -2.35 -13.07 -16.07
C GLN A 57 -3.47 -13.51 -17.03
N SER A 58 -3.33 -13.23 -18.32
CA SER A 58 -4.27 -13.64 -19.36
C SER A 58 -4.38 -15.17 -19.46
N LYS A 59 -3.27 -15.90 -19.50
CA LYS A 59 -3.25 -17.36 -19.51
C LYS A 59 -3.97 -17.98 -18.30
N ALA A 60 -3.85 -17.33 -17.14
CA ALA A 60 -4.53 -17.77 -15.92
C ALA A 60 -6.03 -17.51 -15.93
N ALA A 61 -6.48 -16.48 -16.66
CA ALA A 61 -7.86 -16.06 -16.70
C ALA A 61 -8.65 -16.63 -17.89
N PHE A 62 -8.01 -16.83 -19.04
CA PHE A 62 -8.69 -17.10 -20.30
C PHE A 62 -8.08 -18.30 -21.04
N SER A 63 -8.92 -19.28 -21.38
CA SER A 63 -8.56 -20.37 -22.30
C SER A 63 -8.72 -19.97 -23.77
N ASN A 64 -9.72 -19.15 -24.07
CA ASN A 64 -10.01 -18.53 -25.37
C ASN A 64 -10.64 -17.16 -25.16
N SER A 65 -10.65 -16.31 -26.19
CA SER A 65 -11.36 -15.03 -26.18
C SER A 65 -11.56 -14.54 -27.61
N GLU A 66 -12.79 -14.16 -27.96
CA GLU A 66 -13.07 -13.52 -29.26
C GLU A 66 -12.45 -12.13 -29.36
N TYR A 67 -12.41 -11.41 -28.23
CA TYR A 67 -11.90 -10.05 -28.14
C TYR A 67 -10.54 -9.99 -27.41
N ALA A 68 -9.77 -8.96 -27.72
CA ALA A 68 -8.69 -8.47 -26.87
C ALA A 68 -8.73 -6.94 -26.81
N ILE A 69 -8.48 -6.37 -25.63
CA ILE A 69 -8.27 -4.94 -25.48
C ILE A 69 -6.77 -4.67 -25.43
N LEU A 70 -6.27 -3.86 -26.37
CA LEU A 70 -4.89 -3.41 -26.39
C LEU A 70 -4.78 -2.00 -25.85
N VAL A 71 -3.92 -1.80 -24.85
CA VAL A 71 -3.61 -0.52 -24.23
C VAL A 71 -2.12 -0.21 -24.39
N GLY A 72 -1.77 1.06 -24.47
CA GLY A 72 -0.36 1.48 -24.59
C GLY A 72 0.43 1.16 -23.32
N SER A 73 1.62 0.61 -23.50
CA SER A 73 2.49 0.22 -22.37
C SER A 73 3.05 1.41 -21.58
N GLU A 74 3.07 2.61 -22.16
CA GLU A 74 3.51 3.84 -21.50
C GLU A 74 2.33 4.76 -21.13
N GLY A 75 1.15 4.54 -21.74
CA GLY A 75 -0.05 5.37 -21.64
C GLY A 75 -1.08 4.81 -20.65
N TRP A 76 -0.72 4.57 -19.38
CA TRP A 76 -1.66 4.08 -18.37
C TRP A 76 -2.96 4.90 -18.22
N PRO A 77 -2.97 6.24 -18.45
CA PRO A 77 -4.18 7.02 -18.21
C PRO A 77 -5.37 6.63 -19.08
N ASP A 78 -5.14 6.30 -20.34
CA ASP A 78 -6.20 5.86 -21.25
C ASP A 78 -6.79 4.50 -20.86
N ALA A 79 -6.00 3.70 -20.15
CA ALA A 79 -6.36 2.34 -19.80
C ALA A 79 -7.15 2.20 -18.47
N LEU A 80 -7.27 3.27 -17.67
CA LEU A 80 -7.90 3.20 -16.36
C LEU A 80 -9.40 2.83 -16.42
N SER A 81 -10.08 3.17 -17.51
CA SER A 81 -11.52 2.96 -17.67
C SER A 81 -11.91 1.69 -18.41
N VAL A 82 -10.94 0.86 -18.85
CA VAL A 82 -11.26 -0.32 -19.70
C VAL A 82 -11.74 -1.55 -18.94
N SER A 83 -11.55 -1.63 -17.62
CA SER A 83 -11.79 -2.87 -16.87
C SER A 83 -13.23 -3.35 -16.96
N GLY A 84 -14.21 -2.45 -16.88
CA GLY A 84 -15.63 -2.78 -17.05
C GLY A 84 -15.94 -3.30 -18.46
N LEU A 85 -15.38 -2.67 -19.51
CA LEU A 85 -15.52 -3.11 -20.89
C LEU A 85 -14.87 -4.50 -21.11
N SER A 86 -13.70 -4.72 -20.52
CA SER A 86 -13.03 -6.02 -20.53
C SER A 86 -13.91 -7.11 -19.89
N GLY A 87 -14.60 -6.79 -18.80
CA GLY A 87 -15.55 -7.67 -18.15
C GLY A 87 -16.78 -7.97 -19.02
N ALA A 88 -17.35 -6.94 -19.64
CA ALA A 88 -18.50 -7.06 -20.53
C ALA A 88 -18.22 -7.94 -21.76
N LEU A 89 -17.02 -7.84 -22.32
CA LEU A 89 -16.56 -8.63 -23.45
C LEU A 89 -15.91 -9.97 -23.02
N SER A 90 -15.74 -10.20 -21.72
CA SER A 90 -15.04 -11.37 -21.18
C SER A 90 -13.67 -11.61 -21.83
N CYS A 91 -12.88 -10.57 -21.99
CA CYS A 91 -11.61 -10.57 -22.71
C CYS A 91 -10.43 -10.04 -21.88
N PRO A 92 -9.18 -10.37 -22.24
CA PRO A 92 -8.02 -9.82 -21.57
C PRO A 92 -7.74 -8.37 -21.96
N ILE A 93 -7.07 -7.66 -21.05
CA ILE A 93 -6.36 -6.40 -21.32
C ILE A 93 -4.91 -6.77 -21.53
N LEU A 94 -4.34 -6.42 -22.69
CA LEU A 94 -2.96 -6.69 -23.06
C LEU A 94 -2.25 -5.38 -23.44
N TYR A 95 -0.93 -5.36 -23.32
CA TYR A 95 -0.12 -4.19 -23.68
C TYR A 95 0.42 -4.25 -25.11
N SER A 96 0.47 -3.09 -25.76
CA SER A 96 1.24 -2.84 -26.97
C SER A 96 2.27 -1.75 -26.71
N ALA A 97 3.43 -1.83 -27.33
CA ALA A 97 4.30 -0.66 -27.45
C ALA A 97 3.70 0.33 -28.46
N THR A 98 4.16 1.58 -28.42
CA THR A 98 3.64 2.63 -29.32
C THR A 98 3.86 2.30 -30.78
N ASP A 99 5.07 1.83 -31.15
CA ASP A 99 5.49 1.65 -32.54
C ASP A 99 5.54 0.19 -33.00
N SER A 100 5.31 -0.77 -32.10
CA SER A 100 5.39 -2.20 -32.42
C SER A 100 4.48 -3.04 -31.53
N LEU A 101 3.92 -4.11 -32.09
CA LEU A 101 3.19 -5.12 -31.31
C LEU A 101 4.21 -6.14 -30.77
N PRO A 102 4.37 -6.26 -29.44
CA PRO A 102 5.28 -7.24 -28.85
C PRO A 102 4.91 -8.68 -29.22
N SER A 103 5.92 -9.53 -29.47
CA SER A 103 5.70 -10.92 -29.82
C SER A 103 4.93 -11.70 -28.76
N ALA A 104 5.15 -11.42 -27.49
CA ALA A 104 4.40 -12.03 -26.39
C ALA A 104 2.90 -11.72 -26.51
N THR A 105 2.53 -10.46 -26.74
CA THR A 105 1.14 -10.03 -26.93
C THR A 105 0.51 -10.67 -28.16
N SER A 106 1.23 -10.66 -29.31
CA SER A 106 0.74 -11.28 -30.55
C SER A 106 0.50 -12.79 -30.36
N SER A 107 1.46 -13.49 -29.77
CA SER A 107 1.34 -14.93 -29.51
C SER A 107 0.19 -15.27 -28.57
N GLU A 108 -0.07 -14.42 -27.57
CA GLU A 108 -1.19 -14.62 -26.65
C GLU A 108 -2.54 -14.40 -27.36
N MET A 109 -2.65 -13.39 -28.22
CA MET A 109 -3.84 -13.19 -29.03
C MET A 109 -4.11 -14.40 -29.96
N ASP A 110 -3.05 -14.98 -30.52
CA ASP A 110 -3.15 -16.20 -31.34
C ASP A 110 -3.59 -17.41 -30.52
N ARG A 111 -3.01 -17.60 -29.33
CA ARG A 111 -3.41 -18.67 -28.40
C ARG A 111 -4.87 -18.60 -28.02
N LEU A 112 -5.37 -17.37 -27.80
CA LEU A 112 -6.76 -17.13 -27.42
C LEU A 112 -7.75 -17.26 -28.58
N GLY A 113 -7.29 -17.25 -29.83
CA GLY A 113 -8.13 -17.25 -31.02
C GLY A 113 -8.86 -15.92 -31.23
N VAL A 114 -8.21 -14.80 -30.87
CA VAL A 114 -8.79 -13.46 -30.98
C VAL A 114 -9.19 -13.17 -32.44
N GLN A 115 -10.36 -12.59 -32.61
CA GLN A 115 -10.89 -12.13 -33.91
C GLN A 115 -11.06 -10.60 -33.96
N ARG A 116 -11.33 -9.99 -32.82
CA ARG A 116 -11.62 -8.56 -32.67
C ARG A 116 -10.68 -7.91 -31.66
N VAL A 117 -10.14 -6.77 -32.04
CA VAL A 117 -9.21 -6.01 -31.20
C VAL A 117 -9.74 -4.61 -30.97
N LEU A 118 -9.88 -4.24 -29.72
CA LEU A 118 -10.14 -2.86 -29.32
C LEU A 118 -8.81 -2.21 -28.96
N VAL A 119 -8.42 -1.21 -29.75
CA VAL A 119 -7.22 -0.39 -29.50
C VAL A 119 -7.64 0.83 -28.70
N VAL A 120 -7.16 0.94 -27.45
CA VAL A 120 -7.55 2.00 -26.52
C VAL A 120 -6.47 3.06 -26.44
N GLY A 121 -6.91 4.33 -26.55
CA GLY A 121 -6.07 5.50 -26.56
C GLY A 121 -5.78 6.05 -27.96
N GLY A 122 -5.24 7.26 -27.99
CA GLY A 122 -4.84 7.95 -29.22
C GLY A 122 -3.62 7.32 -29.91
N GLN A 123 -3.23 7.91 -31.05
CA GLN A 123 -2.06 7.41 -31.83
C GLN A 123 -0.72 7.58 -31.07
N GLY A 124 -0.66 8.48 -30.09
CA GLY A 124 0.49 8.61 -29.20
C GLY A 124 0.64 7.43 -28.23
N SER A 125 -0.44 6.72 -27.91
CA SER A 125 -0.45 5.54 -27.07
C SER A 125 -0.13 4.27 -27.86
N ILE A 126 -0.85 4.03 -28.96
CA ILE A 126 -0.60 2.95 -29.93
C ILE A 126 -0.66 3.54 -31.33
N GLY A 127 0.47 3.57 -32.02
CA GLY A 127 0.63 4.23 -33.31
C GLY A 127 -0.15 3.57 -34.45
N SER A 128 -0.36 4.33 -35.52
CA SER A 128 -1.08 3.88 -36.73
C SER A 128 -0.42 2.68 -37.43
N ALA A 129 0.90 2.55 -37.32
CA ALA A 129 1.63 1.41 -37.89
C ALA A 129 1.23 0.08 -37.23
N VAL A 130 1.09 0.08 -35.90
CA VAL A 130 0.61 -1.08 -35.12
C VAL A 130 -0.83 -1.39 -35.51
N GLU A 131 -1.70 -0.40 -35.52
CA GLU A 131 -3.11 -0.55 -35.90
C GLU A 131 -3.26 -1.12 -37.32
N SER A 132 -2.53 -0.57 -38.31
CA SER A 132 -2.53 -1.07 -39.69
C SER A 132 -2.03 -2.52 -39.78
N SER A 133 -1.08 -2.91 -38.92
CA SER A 133 -0.62 -4.30 -38.83
C SER A 133 -1.70 -5.23 -38.27
N LEU A 134 -2.40 -4.79 -37.22
CA LEU A 134 -3.50 -5.55 -36.61
C LEU A 134 -4.67 -5.74 -37.60
N GLN A 135 -5.02 -4.72 -38.38
CA GLN A 135 -6.10 -4.75 -39.38
C GLN A 135 -5.91 -5.80 -40.48
N LYS A 136 -4.67 -6.27 -40.70
CA LYS A 136 -4.39 -7.37 -41.65
C LYS A 136 -4.92 -8.73 -41.16
N LYS A 137 -5.16 -8.86 -39.86
CA LYS A 137 -5.49 -10.15 -39.24
C LYS A 137 -6.78 -10.11 -38.40
N TYR A 138 -7.12 -8.98 -37.83
CA TYR A 138 -8.21 -8.81 -36.90
C TYR A 138 -9.18 -7.73 -37.34
N GLN A 139 -10.42 -7.80 -36.86
CA GLN A 139 -11.32 -6.66 -36.90
C GLN A 139 -10.89 -5.67 -35.80
N VAL A 140 -10.47 -4.46 -36.19
CA VAL A 140 -9.91 -3.49 -35.25
C VAL A 140 -10.85 -2.31 -35.10
N VAL A 141 -11.13 -1.93 -33.87
CA VAL A 141 -11.85 -0.69 -33.50
C VAL A 141 -10.95 0.11 -32.57
N ARG A 142 -10.73 1.39 -32.90
CA ARG A 142 -10.02 2.31 -32.01
C ARG A 142 -11.02 3.03 -31.12
N LEU A 143 -10.78 3.03 -29.81
CA LEU A 143 -11.47 3.81 -28.80
C LEU A 143 -10.45 4.81 -28.21
N GLY A 144 -10.43 6.03 -28.72
CA GLY A 144 -9.44 7.02 -28.32
C GLY A 144 -9.89 8.44 -28.63
N GLY A 145 -9.49 9.37 -27.77
CA GLY A 145 -9.70 10.81 -27.90
C GLY A 145 -8.37 11.56 -27.80
N GLU A 146 -8.43 12.89 -27.72
CA GLU A 146 -7.27 13.76 -27.55
C GLU A 146 -6.66 13.64 -26.13
N ASN A 147 -7.45 13.18 -25.16
CA ASN A 147 -7.06 13.00 -23.77
C ASN A 147 -7.79 11.79 -23.15
N ARG A 148 -7.43 11.44 -21.92
CA ARG A 148 -7.98 10.28 -21.18
C ARG A 148 -9.48 10.36 -20.92
N TYR A 149 -10.03 11.57 -20.80
CA TYR A 149 -11.46 11.79 -20.55
C TYR A 149 -12.27 11.54 -21.81
N GLU A 150 -11.78 11.97 -22.96
CA GLU A 150 -12.38 11.67 -24.25
C GLU A 150 -12.24 10.18 -24.60
N THR A 151 -11.06 9.59 -24.34
CA THR A 151 -10.86 8.14 -24.49
C THR A 151 -11.87 7.37 -23.63
N GLN A 152 -12.08 7.77 -22.37
CA GLN A 152 -13.09 7.17 -21.50
C GLN A 152 -14.50 7.34 -22.07
N SER A 153 -14.83 8.51 -22.64
CA SER A 153 -16.13 8.75 -23.29
C SER A 153 -16.36 7.81 -24.47
N GLU A 154 -15.35 7.58 -25.30
CA GLU A 154 -15.44 6.64 -26.44
C GLU A 154 -15.61 5.19 -25.95
N ILE A 155 -14.94 4.78 -24.86
CA ILE A 155 -15.15 3.48 -24.22
C ILE A 155 -16.60 3.35 -23.74
N TYR A 156 -17.13 4.37 -23.06
CA TYR A 156 -18.49 4.38 -22.57
C TYR A 156 -19.51 4.29 -23.71
N LYS A 157 -19.37 5.14 -24.75
CA LYS A 157 -20.23 5.12 -25.94
C LYS A 157 -20.23 3.79 -26.66
N TYR A 158 -19.04 3.17 -26.81
CA TYR A 158 -18.93 1.82 -27.41
C TYR A 158 -19.75 0.80 -26.62
N GLY A 159 -19.67 0.83 -25.30
CA GLY A 159 -20.46 -0.05 -24.45
C GLY A 159 -21.96 0.18 -24.55
N VAL A 160 -22.41 1.44 -24.64
CA VAL A 160 -23.83 1.80 -24.89
C VAL A 160 -24.30 1.27 -26.24
N GLN A 161 -23.56 1.56 -27.32
CA GLN A 161 -23.92 1.15 -28.69
C GLN A 161 -24.03 -0.38 -28.85
N ASN A 162 -23.30 -1.12 -28.05
CA ASN A 162 -23.29 -2.58 -28.07
C ASN A 162 -24.08 -3.24 -26.92
N ASN A 163 -24.76 -2.44 -26.10
CA ASN A 163 -25.55 -2.90 -24.93
C ASN A 163 -24.74 -3.78 -23.96
N LEU A 164 -23.55 -3.33 -23.58
CA LEU A 164 -22.55 -4.10 -22.84
C LEU A 164 -22.56 -3.81 -21.33
N TRP A 165 -23.05 -2.63 -20.91
CA TRP A 165 -22.94 -2.21 -19.51
C TRP A 165 -23.89 -2.97 -18.59
N GLY A 166 -23.39 -3.35 -17.42
CA GLY A 166 -24.18 -3.82 -16.29
C GLY A 166 -24.94 -2.68 -15.61
N SER A 167 -25.81 -3.02 -14.70
CA SER A 167 -26.72 -2.07 -14.02
C SER A 167 -26.51 -1.99 -12.51
N ASP A 168 -25.43 -2.58 -11.97
CA ASP A 168 -25.22 -2.62 -10.52
C ASP A 168 -24.51 -1.36 -10.02
N PHE A 169 -23.43 -0.94 -10.70
CA PHE A 169 -22.57 0.15 -10.26
C PHE A 169 -22.12 1.04 -11.41
N VAL A 170 -21.82 2.30 -11.06
CA VAL A 170 -21.13 3.28 -11.90
C VAL A 170 -20.02 3.89 -11.07
N PHE A 171 -18.77 3.73 -11.50
CA PHE A 171 -17.61 4.19 -10.74
C PHE A 171 -17.12 5.54 -11.26
N PHE A 172 -16.69 6.38 -10.31
CA PHE A 172 -16.05 7.67 -10.56
C PHE A 172 -14.71 7.72 -9.84
N ALA A 173 -13.64 8.00 -10.58
CA ALA A 173 -12.28 8.05 -10.03
C ALA A 173 -11.51 9.24 -10.63
N ASN A 174 -10.44 9.68 -9.94
CA ASN A 174 -9.57 10.71 -10.47
C ASN A 174 -8.74 10.19 -11.65
N GLY A 175 -8.75 10.91 -12.77
CA GLY A 175 -8.00 10.56 -13.97
C GLY A 175 -6.53 11.01 -13.94
N GLU A 176 -6.15 11.91 -13.03
CA GLU A 176 -4.76 12.37 -12.87
C GLU A 176 -3.91 11.41 -12.01
N SER A 177 -4.55 10.46 -11.32
CA SER A 177 -3.91 9.50 -10.43
C SER A 177 -4.55 8.12 -10.60
N PHE A 178 -3.74 7.08 -10.71
CA PHE A 178 -4.23 5.74 -11.05
C PHE A 178 -4.78 4.88 -9.89
N PRO A 179 -4.39 5.07 -8.60
CA PRO A 179 -4.71 4.09 -7.56
C PRO A 179 -6.20 3.93 -7.30
N ASP A 180 -6.97 5.01 -7.38
CA ASP A 180 -8.40 4.99 -7.10
C ASP A 180 -9.17 4.18 -8.17
N ALA A 181 -8.89 4.43 -9.45
CA ALA A 181 -9.48 3.66 -10.55
C ALA A 181 -9.06 2.17 -10.51
N LEU A 182 -7.78 1.90 -10.17
CA LEU A 182 -7.30 0.53 -10.03
C LEU A 182 -7.96 -0.21 -8.86
N SER A 183 -8.29 0.48 -7.79
CA SER A 183 -8.93 -0.11 -6.61
C SER A 183 -10.28 -0.76 -6.95
N VAL A 184 -11.02 -0.17 -7.90
CA VAL A 184 -12.33 -0.71 -8.35
C VAL A 184 -12.24 -1.54 -9.62
N SER A 185 -11.06 -1.69 -10.24
CA SER A 185 -10.91 -2.33 -11.55
C SER A 185 -11.43 -3.78 -11.60
N ALA A 186 -11.18 -4.58 -10.58
CA ALA A 186 -11.69 -5.95 -10.49
C ALA A 186 -13.21 -5.99 -10.28
N VAL A 187 -13.76 -5.07 -9.49
CA VAL A 187 -15.21 -4.93 -9.26
C VAL A 187 -15.88 -4.47 -10.56
N ALA A 188 -15.31 -3.46 -11.23
CA ALA A 188 -15.82 -2.98 -12.52
C ALA A 188 -15.85 -4.09 -13.58
N TYR A 189 -14.81 -4.94 -13.63
CA TYR A 189 -14.82 -6.13 -14.48
C TYR A 189 -15.97 -7.07 -14.13
N ALA A 190 -16.10 -7.44 -12.86
CA ALA A 190 -17.08 -8.43 -12.39
C ALA A 190 -18.54 -8.00 -12.70
N HIS A 191 -18.81 -6.70 -12.53
CA HIS A 191 -20.15 -6.11 -12.71
C HIS A 191 -20.36 -5.48 -14.10
N LYS A 192 -19.34 -5.53 -14.99
CA LYS A 192 -19.39 -4.87 -16.31
C LYS A 192 -19.71 -3.38 -16.18
N SER A 193 -19.17 -2.73 -15.17
CA SER A 193 -19.50 -1.37 -14.77
C SER A 193 -18.57 -0.36 -15.43
N PRO A 194 -19.06 0.76 -15.95
CA PRO A 194 -18.22 1.82 -16.48
C PRO A 194 -17.45 2.53 -15.35
N ILE A 195 -16.22 2.97 -15.66
CA ILE A 195 -15.41 3.83 -14.79
C ILE A 195 -15.29 5.19 -15.49
N PHE A 196 -15.86 6.23 -14.89
CA PHE A 196 -15.72 7.61 -15.32
C PHE A 196 -14.51 8.26 -14.63
N LEU A 197 -13.71 8.96 -15.42
CA LEU A 197 -12.54 9.68 -14.93
C LEU A 197 -12.86 11.17 -14.79
N THR A 198 -12.41 11.80 -13.70
CA THR A 198 -12.55 13.26 -13.49
C THR A 198 -11.19 13.89 -13.19
N SER A 199 -11.07 15.20 -13.36
CA SER A 199 -9.89 15.98 -12.94
C SER A 199 -10.08 16.67 -11.59
N GLY A 200 -10.93 16.13 -10.73
CA GLY A 200 -11.37 16.73 -9.47
C GLY A 200 -12.81 17.20 -9.56
N ASP A 201 -13.11 18.18 -10.43
CA ASP A 201 -14.46 18.54 -10.84
C ASP A 201 -14.85 17.83 -12.15
N LEU A 202 -16.15 17.77 -12.44
CA LEU A 202 -16.65 17.39 -13.75
C LEU A 202 -16.53 18.57 -14.70
N SER A 203 -16.13 18.31 -15.95
CA SER A 203 -16.25 19.28 -17.03
C SER A 203 -17.71 19.34 -17.52
N GLU A 204 -18.12 20.45 -18.14
CA GLU A 204 -19.45 20.60 -18.71
C GLU A 204 -19.80 19.44 -19.66
N SER A 205 -18.87 19.03 -20.51
CA SER A 205 -19.07 17.88 -21.40
C SER A 205 -19.26 16.54 -20.67
N GLN A 206 -18.67 16.36 -19.49
CA GLN A 206 -18.90 15.17 -18.65
C GLN A 206 -20.26 15.24 -17.96
N GLU A 207 -20.65 16.42 -17.45
CA GLU A 207 -21.97 16.63 -16.87
C GLU A 207 -23.07 16.35 -17.90
N ASP A 208 -22.97 16.91 -19.11
CA ASP A 208 -23.91 16.67 -20.21
C ASP A 208 -24.00 15.20 -20.60
N MET A 209 -22.85 14.51 -20.69
CA MET A 209 -22.83 13.10 -21.02
C MET A 209 -23.52 12.25 -19.96
N LEU A 210 -23.32 12.55 -18.67
CA LEU A 210 -23.95 11.81 -17.57
C LEU A 210 -25.47 12.04 -17.54
N LEU A 211 -25.93 13.27 -17.79
CA LEU A 211 -27.36 13.59 -17.87
C LEU A 211 -28.03 12.86 -19.03
N LEU A 212 -27.44 12.93 -20.23
CA LEU A 212 -27.96 12.20 -21.40
C LEU A 212 -28.00 10.70 -21.19
N ALA A 213 -26.94 10.13 -20.61
CA ALA A 213 -26.85 8.71 -20.34
C ALA A 213 -27.87 8.22 -19.29
N ALA A 214 -28.21 9.05 -18.31
CA ALA A 214 -29.23 8.77 -17.32
C ALA A 214 -30.65 8.89 -17.92
N ASP A 215 -30.92 9.94 -18.67
CA ASP A 215 -32.23 10.19 -19.32
C ASP A 215 -32.58 9.09 -20.32
N ASP A 216 -31.63 8.64 -21.12
CA ASP A 216 -31.80 7.54 -22.07
C ASP A 216 -31.89 6.17 -21.37
N GLY A 217 -31.68 6.10 -20.06
CA GLY A 217 -31.65 4.87 -19.30
C GLY A 217 -30.51 3.91 -19.67
N CYS A 218 -29.47 4.43 -20.35
CA CYS A 218 -28.29 3.67 -20.75
C CYS A 218 -27.28 3.51 -19.60
N LEU A 219 -27.33 4.39 -18.60
CA LEU A 219 -26.48 4.36 -17.41
C LEU A 219 -27.35 4.08 -16.18
N LYS A 220 -27.12 2.97 -15.54
CA LYS A 220 -27.87 2.53 -14.35
C LYS A 220 -26.92 1.98 -13.30
N GLY A 221 -27.31 2.07 -12.03
CA GLY A 221 -26.62 1.47 -10.90
C GLY A 221 -26.20 2.47 -9.83
N GLN A 222 -25.71 1.93 -8.70
CA GLN A 222 -25.19 2.75 -7.61
C GLN A 222 -23.97 3.53 -8.05
N ALA A 223 -24.02 4.85 -7.92
CA ALA A 223 -22.84 5.69 -8.11
C ALA A 223 -21.85 5.47 -6.95
N VAL A 224 -20.59 5.20 -7.29
CA VAL A 224 -19.51 5.00 -6.32
C VAL A 224 -18.36 5.95 -6.67
N VAL A 225 -18.12 6.91 -5.79
CA VAL A 225 -17.03 7.89 -5.89
C VAL A 225 -15.83 7.34 -5.13
N VAL A 226 -14.70 7.15 -5.82
CA VAL A 226 -13.49 6.56 -5.26
C VAL A 226 -12.40 7.62 -5.13
N GLY A 227 -11.94 7.82 -3.89
CA GLY A 227 -10.96 8.83 -3.52
C GLY A 227 -11.55 9.94 -2.64
N GLY A 228 -10.65 10.65 -1.97
CA GLY A 228 -11.00 11.76 -1.07
C GLY A 228 -11.45 13.02 -1.83
N GLU A 229 -11.84 14.06 -1.09
CA GLU A 229 -12.31 15.33 -1.65
C GLU A 229 -11.25 16.06 -2.50
N SER A 230 -9.98 15.81 -2.25
CA SER A 230 -8.88 16.31 -3.09
C SER A 230 -8.77 15.59 -4.44
N ALA A 231 -9.33 14.38 -4.56
CA ALA A 231 -9.34 13.59 -5.78
C ALA A 231 -10.61 13.88 -6.62
N ILE A 232 -11.77 13.93 -5.96
CA ILE A 232 -13.07 14.27 -6.55
C ILE A 232 -13.79 15.21 -5.58
N SER A 233 -14.06 16.42 -6.00
CA SER A 233 -14.63 17.47 -5.16
C SER A 233 -16.04 17.13 -4.65
N GLN A 234 -16.44 17.79 -3.55
CA GLN A 234 -17.84 17.72 -3.07
C GLN A 234 -18.84 18.24 -4.11
N LYS A 235 -18.43 19.22 -4.96
CA LYS A 235 -19.27 19.72 -6.05
C LYS A 235 -19.56 18.62 -7.06
N ALA A 236 -18.52 17.90 -7.50
CA ALA A 236 -18.66 16.78 -8.43
C ALA A 236 -19.51 15.64 -7.84
N GLU A 237 -19.25 15.27 -6.57
CA GLU A 237 -20.06 14.27 -5.87
C GLU A 237 -21.53 14.68 -5.74
N GLY A 238 -21.78 15.96 -5.43
CA GLY A 238 -23.14 16.50 -5.36
C GLY A 238 -23.86 16.44 -6.71
N PHE A 239 -23.15 16.72 -7.81
CA PHE A 239 -23.71 16.55 -9.17
C PHE A 239 -23.99 15.08 -9.47
N ILE A 240 -23.05 14.19 -9.25
CA ILE A 240 -23.18 12.73 -9.46
C ILE A 240 -24.36 12.17 -8.66
N SER A 241 -24.51 12.60 -7.42
CA SER A 241 -25.64 12.20 -6.56
C SER A 241 -26.98 12.71 -7.06
N GLY A 242 -26.99 13.84 -7.77
CA GLY A 242 -28.19 14.43 -8.36
C GLY A 242 -28.61 13.80 -9.70
N VAL A 243 -27.71 13.05 -10.34
CA VAL A 243 -28.01 12.33 -11.59
C VAL A 243 -28.85 11.09 -11.28
N ASN A 244 -30.03 10.98 -11.90
CA ASN A 244 -30.94 9.85 -11.65
C ASN A 244 -30.46 8.57 -12.37
N LEU A 245 -29.55 7.84 -11.76
CA LEU A 245 -29.01 6.57 -12.26
C LEU A 245 -29.93 5.36 -11.95
N TYR A 246 -31.01 5.54 -11.19
CA TYR A 246 -31.91 4.47 -10.73
C TYR A 246 -33.29 4.45 -11.38
N GLY A 247 -33.61 5.47 -12.16
CA GLY A 247 -34.85 5.50 -12.97
C GLY A 247 -36.14 5.53 -12.17
N SER A 248 -36.24 6.21 -11.04
CA SER A 248 -37.51 6.62 -10.40
C SER A 248 -37.65 6.49 -8.87
N SER A 249 -36.65 6.19 -8.08
CA SER A 249 -36.79 6.22 -6.61
C SER A 249 -35.74 7.12 -5.97
N ASN A 250 -36.20 8.12 -5.32
CA ASN A 250 -35.55 9.37 -4.88
C ASN A 250 -34.55 9.27 -3.72
N GLU A 251 -33.81 8.19 -3.46
CA GLU A 251 -33.02 8.13 -2.20
C GLU A 251 -31.60 7.56 -2.30
N HIS A 252 -30.99 7.47 -3.47
CA HIS A 252 -29.62 6.93 -3.53
C HIS A 252 -28.60 8.00 -3.89
N SER A 253 -28.02 8.63 -2.86
CA SER A 253 -26.81 9.45 -3.01
C SER A 253 -25.63 8.59 -3.44
N ALA A 254 -24.64 9.19 -4.10
CA ALA A 254 -23.38 8.52 -4.39
C ALA A 254 -22.72 8.03 -3.07
N ILE A 255 -22.11 6.86 -3.13
CA ILE A 255 -21.29 6.32 -2.03
C ILE A 255 -19.86 6.80 -2.26
N ARG A 256 -19.24 7.45 -1.25
CA ARG A 256 -17.82 7.77 -1.31
C ARG A 256 -16.99 6.73 -0.57
N LEU A 257 -15.98 6.19 -1.25
CA LEU A 257 -14.99 5.28 -0.70
C LEU A 257 -13.62 5.97 -0.73
N SER A 258 -13.09 6.35 0.42
CA SER A 258 -11.83 7.09 0.53
C SER A 258 -11.07 6.71 1.81
N GLY A 259 -9.78 7.04 1.86
CA GLY A 259 -8.91 6.87 3.02
C GLY A 259 -7.87 7.99 3.08
N GLU A 260 -7.00 7.97 4.07
CA GLU A 260 -5.93 8.96 4.26
C GLU A 260 -4.87 8.87 3.16
N ASP A 261 -4.69 7.68 2.60
CA ASP A 261 -3.82 7.42 1.47
C ASP A 261 -4.44 6.41 0.49
N ARG A 262 -3.74 6.14 -0.62
CA ARG A 262 -4.17 5.19 -1.67
C ARG A 262 -4.38 3.77 -1.17
N TYR A 263 -3.62 3.34 -0.15
CA TYR A 263 -3.71 2.00 0.40
C TYR A 263 -4.91 1.86 1.32
N GLN A 264 -5.23 2.90 2.06
CA GLN A 264 -6.43 2.94 2.89
C GLN A 264 -7.69 3.09 2.03
N THR A 265 -7.67 3.92 0.98
CA THR A 265 -8.75 3.97 -0.02
C THR A 265 -8.98 2.58 -0.61
N ASN A 266 -7.93 1.89 -1.04
CA ASN A 266 -8.03 0.53 -1.57
C ASN A 266 -8.56 -0.48 -0.54
N SER A 267 -8.16 -0.36 0.73
CA SER A 267 -8.69 -1.19 1.82
C SER A 267 -10.20 -1.02 1.98
N ASN A 268 -10.65 0.23 2.02
CA ASN A 268 -12.07 0.55 2.17
C ASN A 268 -12.89 0.10 0.97
N VAL A 269 -12.35 0.23 -0.24
CA VAL A 269 -12.95 -0.33 -1.48
C VAL A 269 -13.06 -1.84 -1.39
N ASN A 270 -12.02 -2.54 -0.95
CA ASN A 270 -12.03 -3.99 -0.85
C ASN A 270 -13.02 -4.50 0.21
N GLU A 271 -13.11 -3.84 1.37
CA GLU A 271 -14.08 -4.17 2.41
C GLU A 271 -15.52 -3.96 1.90
N TRP A 272 -15.81 -2.81 1.29
CA TRP A 272 -17.09 -2.53 0.64
C TRP A 272 -17.40 -3.52 -0.47
N ALA A 273 -16.44 -3.86 -1.32
CA ALA A 273 -16.64 -4.79 -2.42
C ALA A 273 -17.06 -6.19 -1.94
N VAL A 274 -16.58 -6.61 -0.76
CA VAL A 274 -17.00 -7.89 -0.16
C VAL A 274 -18.37 -7.79 0.49
N SER A 275 -18.68 -6.69 1.19
CA SER A 275 -19.95 -6.54 1.90
C SER A 275 -21.12 -6.26 0.95
N ASP A 276 -20.90 -5.45 -0.11
CA ASP A 276 -21.98 -4.84 -0.90
C ASP A 276 -21.94 -5.21 -2.39
N ALA A 277 -20.76 -5.62 -2.93
CA ALA A 277 -20.59 -5.92 -4.35
C ALA A 277 -20.29 -7.40 -4.64
N GLY A 278 -20.56 -8.31 -3.72
CA GLY A 278 -20.46 -9.76 -3.94
C GLY A 278 -19.05 -10.28 -4.28
N MET A 279 -18.01 -9.47 -4.03
CA MET A 279 -16.63 -9.90 -4.19
C MET A 279 -16.17 -10.76 -3.01
N THR A 280 -15.02 -11.43 -3.13
CA THR A 280 -14.52 -12.33 -2.10
C THR A 280 -13.02 -12.15 -1.86
N TRP A 281 -12.56 -12.41 -0.64
CA TRP A 281 -11.15 -12.49 -0.28
C TRP A 281 -10.44 -13.73 -0.85
N LYS A 282 -11.16 -14.70 -1.41
CA LYS A 282 -10.70 -16.06 -1.70
C LYS A 282 -9.37 -16.13 -2.46
N ASN A 283 -9.19 -15.31 -3.48
CA ASN A 283 -8.02 -15.31 -4.36
C ASN A 283 -7.41 -13.91 -4.47
N ILE A 284 -7.32 -13.17 -3.35
CA ILE A 284 -6.82 -11.80 -3.36
C ILE A 284 -5.46 -11.68 -4.04
N ALA A 285 -5.27 -10.63 -4.85
CA ALA A 285 -4.00 -10.32 -5.48
C ALA A 285 -3.37 -9.07 -4.89
N PHE A 286 -2.08 -9.13 -4.59
CA PHE A 286 -1.28 -7.96 -4.23
C PHE A 286 -0.59 -7.41 -5.48
N ALA A 287 -0.76 -6.11 -5.74
CA ALA A 287 -0.16 -5.40 -6.86
C ALA A 287 0.47 -4.08 -6.38
N SER A 288 1.42 -3.55 -7.14
CA SER A 288 2.06 -2.27 -6.77
C SER A 288 1.06 -1.11 -6.82
N GLY A 289 0.98 -0.35 -5.72
CA GLY A 289 0.29 0.94 -5.66
C GLY A 289 1.14 2.11 -6.16
N GLU A 290 2.40 1.86 -6.52
CA GLU A 290 3.33 2.85 -7.08
C GLU A 290 3.47 2.73 -8.60
N LYS A 291 3.02 1.61 -9.19
CA LYS A 291 3.09 1.32 -10.63
C LYS A 291 1.79 0.68 -11.09
N PRO A 292 1.07 1.24 -12.08
CA PRO A 292 -0.29 0.80 -12.43
C PRO A 292 -0.36 -0.51 -13.20
N TYR A 293 0.72 -0.90 -13.86
CA TYR A 293 0.69 -1.83 -14.99
C TYR A 293 0.17 -3.23 -14.65
N ASP A 294 0.69 -3.83 -13.58
CA ASP A 294 0.36 -5.21 -13.22
C ASP A 294 -1.07 -5.34 -12.62
N ALA A 295 -1.53 -4.30 -11.91
CA ALA A 295 -2.90 -4.24 -11.38
C ALA A 295 -3.93 -4.11 -12.51
N LEU A 296 -3.65 -3.26 -13.50
CA LEU A 296 -4.55 -2.99 -14.61
C LEU A 296 -4.87 -4.26 -15.41
N THR A 297 -3.85 -4.98 -15.88
CA THR A 297 -4.04 -6.21 -16.66
C THR A 297 -4.53 -7.39 -15.79
N GLY A 298 -4.21 -7.35 -14.50
CA GLY A 298 -4.68 -8.32 -13.52
C GLY A 298 -6.16 -8.20 -13.13
N SER A 299 -6.80 -7.07 -13.46
CA SER A 299 -8.23 -6.85 -13.18
C SER A 299 -9.12 -7.92 -13.81
N GLY A 300 -8.78 -8.39 -15.01
CA GLY A 300 -9.49 -9.47 -15.69
C GLY A 300 -9.42 -10.80 -14.95
N LEU A 301 -8.25 -11.16 -14.41
CA LEU A 301 -8.10 -12.39 -13.63
C LEU A 301 -8.87 -12.32 -12.31
N GLN A 302 -8.81 -11.19 -11.62
CA GLN A 302 -9.47 -11.02 -10.34
C GLN A 302 -10.99 -10.86 -10.48
N GLY A 303 -11.44 -10.00 -11.39
CA GLY A 303 -12.87 -9.76 -11.60
C GLY A 303 -13.62 -11.00 -12.09
N ARG A 304 -12.99 -11.81 -12.96
CA ARG A 304 -13.54 -13.06 -13.43
C ARG A 304 -13.78 -14.10 -12.32
N GLN A 305 -13.07 -13.98 -11.22
CA GLN A 305 -13.19 -14.84 -10.04
C GLN A 305 -13.87 -14.15 -8.87
N SER A 306 -14.48 -13.00 -9.08
CA SER A 306 -15.08 -12.15 -8.05
C SER A 306 -14.12 -11.95 -6.87
N SER A 307 -12.86 -11.65 -7.17
CA SER A 307 -11.82 -11.46 -6.16
C SER A 307 -11.17 -10.08 -6.26
N LEU A 308 -10.36 -9.73 -5.28
CA LEU A 308 -9.89 -8.38 -4.99
C LEU A 308 -8.46 -8.12 -5.47
N ILE A 309 -8.12 -6.84 -5.64
CA ILE A 309 -6.75 -6.35 -5.79
C ILE A 309 -6.40 -5.49 -4.58
N ALA A 310 -5.39 -5.90 -3.82
CA ALA A 310 -4.79 -5.14 -2.74
C ALA A 310 -3.57 -4.37 -3.28
N LEU A 311 -3.63 -3.05 -3.28
CA LEU A 311 -2.51 -2.20 -3.68
C LEU A 311 -1.51 -2.07 -2.52
N VAL A 312 -0.24 -2.26 -2.82
CA VAL A 312 0.85 -2.19 -1.84
C VAL A 312 2.04 -1.38 -2.36
N GLY A 313 2.73 -0.67 -1.49
CA GLY A 313 3.96 0.06 -1.79
C GLY A 313 5.07 -0.25 -0.80
N ASN A 314 4.68 -0.50 0.45
CA ASN A 314 5.59 -0.86 1.54
C ASN A 314 4.88 -1.73 2.57
N ALA A 315 5.61 -2.13 3.63
CA ALA A 315 5.11 -2.99 4.69
C ALA A 315 3.92 -2.39 5.49
N TYR A 316 3.72 -1.08 5.44
CA TYR A 316 2.65 -0.38 6.17
C TYR A 316 1.46 -0.01 5.29
N SER A 317 1.41 -0.51 4.07
CA SER A 317 0.20 -0.40 3.26
C SER A 317 -0.97 -1.06 4.00
N SER A 318 -1.98 -0.28 4.34
CA SER A 318 -3.14 -0.72 5.15
C SER A 318 -3.87 -1.92 4.54
N SER A 319 -3.83 -2.05 3.21
CA SER A 319 -4.36 -3.19 2.46
C SER A 319 -3.77 -4.55 2.89
N ILE A 320 -2.50 -4.59 3.36
CA ILE A 320 -1.91 -5.82 3.89
C ILE A 320 -2.58 -6.21 5.21
N GLY A 321 -2.76 -5.24 6.12
CA GLY A 321 -3.43 -5.47 7.39
C GLY A 321 -4.90 -5.89 7.21
N THR A 322 -5.59 -5.26 6.27
CA THR A 322 -6.97 -5.62 5.92
C THR A 322 -7.05 -7.05 5.39
N ALA A 323 -6.19 -7.44 4.46
CA ALA A 323 -6.13 -8.82 3.97
C ALA A 323 -5.81 -9.82 5.10
N ALA A 324 -4.84 -9.48 5.98
CA ALA A 324 -4.45 -10.35 7.08
C ALA A 324 -5.60 -10.60 8.07
N ARG A 325 -6.40 -9.58 8.40
CA ARG A 325 -7.62 -9.76 9.25
C ARG A 325 -8.65 -10.71 8.63
N ASN A 326 -8.66 -10.81 7.31
CA ASN A 326 -9.61 -11.65 6.56
C ASN A 326 -8.98 -12.99 6.09
N VAL A 327 -7.84 -13.38 6.65
CA VAL A 327 -7.06 -14.53 6.18
C VAL A 327 -7.83 -15.85 6.18
N SER A 328 -8.75 -16.05 7.10
CA SER A 328 -9.61 -17.26 7.14
C SER A 328 -10.48 -17.43 5.89
N SER A 329 -10.72 -16.36 5.14
CA SER A 329 -11.47 -16.37 3.89
C SER A 329 -10.56 -16.43 2.65
N ILE A 330 -9.22 -16.42 2.83
CA ILE A 330 -8.24 -16.47 1.75
C ILE A 330 -7.82 -17.92 1.49
N GLY A 331 -8.12 -18.44 0.31
CA GLY A 331 -7.68 -19.77 -0.11
C GLY A 331 -6.30 -19.73 -0.78
N GLU A 332 -6.06 -18.72 -1.61
CA GLU A 332 -4.79 -18.41 -2.28
C GLU A 332 -4.59 -16.90 -2.29
N TYR A 333 -3.37 -16.43 -2.06
CA TYR A 333 -3.04 -15.06 -2.42
C TYR A 333 -2.14 -15.02 -3.64
N ARG A 334 -2.31 -13.97 -4.44
CA ARG A 334 -1.57 -13.75 -5.68
C ARG A 334 -0.66 -12.55 -5.55
N VAL A 335 0.43 -12.57 -6.29
CA VAL A 335 1.33 -11.42 -6.41
C VAL A 335 1.43 -11.09 -7.90
N PHE A 336 1.05 -9.88 -8.26
CA PHE A 336 1.15 -9.36 -9.61
C PHE A 336 2.45 -8.56 -9.77
N GLY A 337 3.27 -8.99 -10.72
CA GLY A 337 4.56 -8.41 -10.99
C GLY A 337 5.75 -9.07 -10.29
N GLY A 338 6.91 -8.81 -10.85
CA GLY A 338 8.20 -9.30 -10.36
C GLY A 338 8.73 -8.52 -9.15
N ASN A 339 10.01 -8.75 -8.81
CA ASN A 339 10.66 -8.07 -7.67
C ASN A 339 10.83 -6.56 -7.87
N ALA A 340 10.79 -6.07 -9.12
CA ALA A 340 10.81 -4.64 -9.42
C ALA A 340 9.47 -3.93 -9.14
N ALA A 341 8.37 -4.68 -9.10
CA ALA A 341 7.04 -4.18 -8.73
C ALA A 341 6.78 -4.34 -7.23
N ILE A 342 7.01 -5.53 -6.68
CA ILE A 342 6.88 -5.84 -5.26
C ILE A 342 8.16 -6.56 -4.82
N SER A 343 8.94 -5.93 -3.94
CA SER A 343 10.23 -6.47 -3.50
C SER A 343 10.09 -7.82 -2.80
N SER A 344 11.17 -8.61 -2.82
CA SER A 344 11.19 -9.91 -2.13
C SER A 344 10.90 -9.78 -0.62
N ASN A 345 11.34 -8.69 0.00
CA ASN A 345 11.10 -8.45 1.42
C ASN A 345 9.63 -8.09 1.68
N LEU A 346 9.02 -7.29 0.81
CA LEU A 346 7.59 -6.99 0.92
C LEU A 346 6.72 -8.24 0.68
N LYS A 347 7.09 -9.12 -0.25
CA LYS A 347 6.44 -10.43 -0.43
C LYS A 347 6.53 -11.29 0.83
N LYS A 348 7.69 -11.32 1.49
CA LYS A 348 7.84 -11.99 2.79
C LYS A 348 6.95 -11.37 3.86
N TYR A 349 6.89 -10.03 3.93
CA TYR A 349 6.04 -9.33 4.90
C TYR A 349 4.55 -9.67 4.69
N ILE A 350 4.07 -9.66 3.45
CA ILE A 350 2.70 -10.08 3.11
C ILE A 350 2.45 -11.52 3.59
N ASN A 351 3.37 -12.44 3.27
CA ASN A 351 3.24 -13.84 3.67
C ASN A 351 3.14 -14.01 5.19
N TYR A 352 4.03 -13.37 5.96
CA TYR A 352 3.99 -13.45 7.42
C TYR A 352 2.77 -12.76 8.01
N SER A 353 2.36 -11.59 7.48
CA SER A 353 1.15 -10.91 7.94
C SER A 353 -0.10 -11.77 7.76
N LEU A 354 -0.21 -12.45 6.63
CA LEU A 354 -1.30 -13.41 6.39
C LEU A 354 -1.22 -14.62 7.34
N ARG A 355 -0.02 -15.19 7.56
CA ARG A 355 0.13 -16.30 8.52
C ARG A 355 -0.31 -15.93 9.93
N PHE A 356 0.01 -14.74 10.38
CA PHE A 356 -0.35 -14.28 11.72
C PHE A 356 -1.77 -13.72 11.83
N GLY A 357 -2.41 -13.39 10.72
CA GLY A 357 -3.74 -12.78 10.72
C GLY A 357 -3.76 -11.30 11.11
N TYR A 358 -2.60 -10.65 11.10
CA TYR A 358 -2.45 -9.20 11.35
C TYR A 358 -1.19 -8.65 10.67
N ALA A 359 -1.18 -7.33 10.41
CA ALA A 359 0.03 -6.67 9.93
C ALA A 359 1.12 -6.72 11.00
N LEU A 360 2.32 -7.18 10.63
CA LEU A 360 3.43 -7.25 11.57
C LEU A 360 3.80 -5.84 12.06
N PRO A 361 4.02 -5.65 13.37
CA PRO A 361 4.49 -4.37 13.89
C PRO A 361 5.91 -4.08 13.38
N MET A 362 6.28 -2.80 13.36
CA MET A 362 7.68 -2.42 13.17
C MET A 362 8.56 -3.01 14.27
N GLY A 363 9.73 -3.51 13.90
CA GLY A 363 10.65 -4.12 14.84
C GLY A 363 10.66 -5.62 14.79
N GLY A 364 11.22 -6.24 15.84
CA GLY A 364 11.36 -7.69 15.93
C GLY A 364 10.11 -8.37 16.49
N THR A 365 9.65 -9.41 15.84
CA THR A 365 8.60 -10.31 16.33
C THR A 365 9.23 -11.67 16.64
N GLN A 366 9.10 -12.14 17.89
CA GLN A 366 9.58 -13.47 18.27
C GLN A 366 8.57 -14.53 17.82
N LEU A 367 9.07 -15.55 17.14
CA LEU A 367 8.28 -16.71 16.74
C LEU A 367 8.19 -17.76 17.85
N SER A 368 7.29 -18.72 17.72
CA SER A 368 7.09 -19.82 18.66
C SER A 368 8.33 -20.74 18.80
N ASP A 369 9.15 -20.84 17.75
CA ASP A 369 10.41 -21.59 17.73
C ASP A 369 11.59 -20.82 18.35
N GLY A 370 11.34 -19.61 18.89
CA GLY A 370 12.35 -18.73 19.48
C GLY A 370 13.13 -17.88 18.49
N SER A 371 12.91 -18.04 17.18
CA SER A 371 13.49 -17.17 16.15
C SER A 371 12.82 -15.81 16.11
N TYR A 372 13.44 -14.85 15.42
CA TYR A 372 12.91 -13.51 15.25
C TYR A 372 12.65 -13.19 13.78
N ILE A 373 11.54 -12.53 13.53
CA ILE A 373 11.27 -11.84 12.27
C ILE A 373 11.44 -10.35 12.52
N TRP A 374 12.26 -9.71 11.72
CA TRP A 374 12.42 -8.26 11.73
C TRP A 374 11.58 -7.64 10.61
N SER A 375 10.80 -6.63 10.92
CA SER A 375 10.02 -5.87 9.93
C SER A 375 10.36 -4.38 9.96
N ASP A 376 10.57 -3.80 8.79
CA ASP A 376 10.74 -2.37 8.56
C ASP A 376 9.93 -1.92 7.34
N TRP A 377 10.08 -0.64 6.93
CA TRP A 377 9.38 -0.09 5.77
C TRP A 377 9.61 -0.85 4.46
N SER A 378 10.71 -1.58 4.32
CA SER A 378 11.05 -2.34 3.11
C SER A 378 10.47 -3.76 3.11
N GLY A 379 10.01 -4.26 4.25
CA GLY A 379 9.43 -5.59 4.38
C GLY A 379 9.90 -6.37 5.59
N VAL A 380 10.04 -7.68 5.43
CA VAL A 380 10.46 -8.60 6.48
C VAL A 380 11.79 -9.25 6.14
N TYR A 381 12.65 -9.26 7.12
CA TYR A 381 13.91 -10.00 7.13
C TYR A 381 13.79 -11.13 8.14
N ARG A 382 13.91 -12.38 7.70
CA ARG A 382 14.24 -13.47 8.60
C ARG A 382 15.76 -13.60 8.57
N GLU A 383 16.40 -13.23 9.64
CA GLU A 383 17.81 -13.48 9.76
C GLU A 383 18.04 -14.82 10.44
N ASP A 384 18.98 -15.59 9.89
CA ASP A 384 19.58 -16.71 10.60
C ASP A 384 20.05 -16.20 11.95
N ASN A 385 19.70 -16.93 13.00
CA ASN A 385 19.84 -16.61 14.42
C ASN A 385 21.19 -16.01 14.87
N SER A 386 22.23 -15.96 14.03
CA SER A 386 23.59 -15.60 14.47
C SER A 386 23.78 -14.10 14.71
N TYR A 387 23.30 -13.23 13.83
CA TYR A 387 23.53 -11.78 13.96
C TYR A 387 22.76 -11.16 15.11
N TYR A 388 21.45 -11.42 15.23
CA TYR A 388 20.66 -10.88 16.34
C TYR A 388 20.90 -11.61 17.65
N ALA A 389 21.22 -12.90 17.62
CA ALA A 389 21.66 -13.62 18.81
C ALA A 389 22.89 -12.95 19.44
N TRP A 390 23.84 -12.52 18.62
CA TRP A 390 25.02 -11.77 19.06
C TRP A 390 24.66 -10.43 19.73
N TRP A 391 23.70 -9.67 19.15
CA TRP A 391 23.25 -8.39 19.71
C TRP A 391 22.43 -8.59 20.99
N LEU A 392 21.54 -9.58 21.02
CA LEU A 392 20.70 -9.90 22.19
C LEU A 392 21.52 -10.42 23.36
N GLU A 393 22.54 -11.23 23.10
CA GLU A 393 23.50 -11.65 24.14
C GLU A 393 24.11 -10.40 24.81
N ARG A 394 24.51 -9.41 24.04
CA ARG A 394 25.14 -8.18 24.55
C ARG A 394 24.15 -7.26 25.27
N ALA A 395 22.94 -7.15 24.79
CA ALA A 395 21.90 -6.40 25.50
C ALA A 395 21.64 -7.00 26.90
N ASN A 396 21.77 -8.32 27.05
CA ASN A 396 21.62 -8.99 28.35
C ASN A 396 22.79 -8.73 29.33
N TRP A 397 23.91 -8.14 28.86
CA TRP A 397 25.01 -7.74 29.76
C TRP A 397 24.73 -6.46 30.53
N TYR A 398 23.72 -5.69 30.11
CA TYR A 398 23.40 -4.39 30.67
C TYR A 398 21.99 -4.36 31.22
N SER A 399 21.72 -3.36 32.05
CA SER A 399 20.40 -3.12 32.60
C SER A 399 19.96 -1.68 32.27
N SER A 400 18.69 -1.53 31.94
CA SER A 400 18.06 -0.24 31.71
C SER A 400 16.95 -0.01 32.73
N ALA A 401 16.81 1.25 33.19
CA ALA A 401 15.74 1.68 34.06
C ALA A 401 14.37 1.71 33.35
N THR A 402 14.38 1.64 32.03
CA THR A 402 13.18 1.62 31.17
C THR A 402 13.07 0.27 30.45
N ASN A 403 11.99 0.09 29.70
CA ASN A 403 11.85 -1.07 28.81
C ASN A 403 12.65 -0.93 27.50
N TRP A 404 13.58 0.00 27.44
CA TRP A 404 14.39 0.30 26.28
C TRP A 404 15.87 0.27 26.60
N GLU A 405 16.68 -0.12 25.63
CA GLU A 405 18.14 -0.05 25.66
C GLU A 405 18.66 0.31 24.27
N ILE A 406 19.74 1.08 24.19
CA ILE A 406 20.38 1.44 22.94
C ILE A 406 21.83 1.00 22.99
N ILE A 407 22.29 0.27 21.98
CA ILE A 407 23.71 -0.03 21.78
C ILE A 407 24.18 0.67 20.52
N VAL A 408 25.28 1.42 20.64
CA VAL A 408 25.97 2.10 19.53
C VAL A 408 27.29 1.38 19.29
N ASP A 409 27.44 0.73 18.15
CA ASP A 409 28.71 0.18 17.68
C ASP A 409 29.36 1.18 16.73
N THR A 410 30.41 1.83 17.23
CA THR A 410 31.18 2.82 16.43
C THR A 410 32.09 2.17 15.40
N GLY A 411 32.38 0.89 15.52
CA GLY A 411 33.17 0.12 14.56
C GLY A 411 32.39 -0.21 13.30
N SER A 412 31.16 -0.63 13.42
CA SER A 412 30.26 -0.92 12.29
C SER A 412 29.37 0.27 11.92
N ASN A 413 29.38 1.36 12.68
CA ASN A 413 28.49 2.51 12.54
C ASN A 413 27.01 2.11 12.57
N GLN A 414 26.65 1.29 13.56
CA GLN A 414 25.28 0.83 13.79
C GLN A 414 24.76 1.29 15.15
N VAL A 415 23.50 1.67 15.20
CA VAL A 415 22.71 1.84 16.42
C VAL A 415 21.68 0.75 16.45
N VAL A 416 21.67 -0.05 17.50
CA VAL A 416 20.65 -1.09 17.72
C VAL A 416 19.84 -0.72 18.96
N VAL A 417 18.54 -0.64 18.78
CA VAL A 417 17.59 -0.33 19.86
C VAL A 417 16.86 -1.60 20.26
N PHE A 418 16.87 -1.86 21.55
CA PHE A 418 16.19 -2.99 22.17
C PHE A 418 14.98 -2.51 22.95
N GLU A 419 13.95 -3.32 22.92
CA GLU A 419 12.76 -3.20 23.74
C GLU A 419 12.64 -4.45 24.63
N ARG A 420 12.06 -4.31 25.82
CA ARG A 420 11.90 -5.41 26.77
C ARG A 420 10.44 -5.66 27.13
N PRO A 421 9.62 -6.07 26.16
CA PRO A 421 8.26 -6.52 26.47
C PRO A 421 8.35 -7.79 27.33
N ARG A 422 7.63 -7.82 28.46
CA ARG A 422 7.57 -8.99 29.35
C ARG A 422 8.93 -9.47 29.89
N GLY A 423 9.90 -8.58 30.06
CA GLY A 423 11.15 -8.87 30.75
C GLY A 423 12.27 -9.47 29.91
N LYS A 424 12.07 -9.70 28.61
CA LYS A 424 13.10 -10.18 27.67
C LYS A 424 13.42 -9.13 26.63
N TRP A 425 14.70 -8.90 26.37
CA TRP A 425 15.13 -8.02 25.31
C TRP A 425 14.81 -8.61 23.93
N ILE A 426 14.24 -7.79 23.08
CA ILE A 426 14.12 -8.03 21.65
C ILE A 426 14.76 -6.86 20.92
N VAL A 427 15.31 -7.09 19.72
CA VAL A 427 15.75 -6.02 18.86
C VAL A 427 14.51 -5.33 18.29
N ASN A 428 14.33 -4.05 18.62
CA ASN A 428 13.23 -3.25 18.07
C ASN A 428 13.63 -2.60 16.74
N ARG A 429 14.89 -2.10 16.64
CA ARG A 429 15.34 -1.37 15.46
C ARG A 429 16.86 -1.38 15.31
N THR A 430 17.33 -1.44 14.06
CA THR A 430 18.72 -1.17 13.68
C THR A 430 18.78 0.08 12.80
N MET A 431 19.79 0.92 12.99
CA MET A 431 19.95 2.17 12.27
C MET A 431 21.41 2.34 11.88
N THR A 432 21.69 2.59 10.61
CA THR A 432 23.01 3.05 10.19
C THR A 432 23.24 4.45 10.72
N CYS A 433 24.41 4.68 11.34
CA CYS A 433 24.76 5.97 11.91
C CYS A 433 26.09 6.50 11.36
N THR A 434 26.43 7.73 11.70
CA THR A 434 27.77 8.29 11.61
C THR A 434 28.24 8.64 13.01
N SER A 435 29.29 7.97 13.45
CA SER A 435 29.92 8.23 14.74
C SER A 435 31.14 9.17 14.60
N GLY A 436 31.80 9.47 15.71
CA GLY A 436 32.92 10.43 15.77
C GLY A 436 34.09 10.01 14.91
N ALA A 437 34.73 11.00 14.28
CA ALA A 437 36.01 10.83 13.56
C ALA A 437 37.15 10.40 14.52
N TRP A 438 38.22 9.87 13.97
CA TRP A 438 39.36 9.38 14.75
C TRP A 438 39.93 10.41 15.75
N ASN A 439 39.89 11.69 15.43
CA ASN A 439 40.35 12.80 16.24
C ASN A 439 39.26 13.42 17.13
N THR A 440 38.02 13.05 16.93
CA THR A 440 36.86 13.48 17.73
C THR A 440 35.91 12.27 17.95
N PRO A 441 36.41 11.21 18.61
CA PRO A 441 35.67 9.97 18.72
C PRO A 441 34.38 10.12 19.55
N THR A 442 33.38 9.32 19.25
CA THR A 442 32.23 9.16 20.13
C THR A 442 32.69 8.53 21.43
N VAL A 443 32.27 9.10 22.55
CA VAL A 443 32.62 8.59 23.88
C VAL A 443 32.14 7.14 24.06
N LYS A 444 33.03 6.28 24.54
CA LYS A 444 32.69 4.87 24.80
C LYS A 444 32.31 4.66 26.27
N GLY A 445 31.41 3.74 26.54
CA GLY A 445 30.94 3.42 27.87
C GLY A 445 29.44 3.25 28.01
N GLN A 446 28.97 3.34 29.25
CA GLN A 446 27.55 3.20 29.59
C GLN A 446 27.00 4.56 30.05
N PHE A 447 25.94 4.98 29.42
CA PHE A 447 25.28 6.26 29.62
C PHE A 447 23.79 6.08 29.75
N VAL A 448 23.05 7.18 29.90
CA VAL A 448 21.59 7.17 29.93
C VAL A 448 21.03 8.34 29.09
N VAL A 449 19.91 8.12 28.46
CA VAL A 449 19.17 9.16 27.76
C VAL A 449 18.75 10.26 28.74
N GLY A 450 19.13 11.50 28.43
CA GLY A 450 18.83 12.70 29.20
C GLY A 450 17.87 13.64 28.50
N SER A 451 18.31 14.88 28.31
CA SER A 451 17.55 15.96 27.70
C SER A 451 17.37 15.74 26.19
N ARG A 452 16.40 16.45 25.62
CA ARG A 452 16.14 16.42 24.19
C ARG A 452 15.62 17.76 23.69
N GLY A 453 15.78 18.03 22.41
CA GLY A 453 15.26 19.23 21.79
C GLY A 453 15.08 19.10 20.29
N LYS A 454 14.32 20.04 19.74
CA LYS A 454 13.87 19.95 18.35
C LYS A 454 14.98 20.15 17.33
N SER A 455 15.90 21.10 17.61
CA SER A 455 17.01 21.40 16.68
C SER A 455 18.13 22.14 17.36
N PHE A 456 19.32 22.10 16.75
CA PHE A 456 20.49 22.93 17.07
C PHE A 456 21.37 23.10 15.83
N GLY A 457 22.32 24.02 15.88
CA GLY A 457 23.35 24.25 14.87
C GLY A 457 23.68 25.73 14.67
N HIS A 458 24.83 26.01 14.06
CA HIS A 458 25.25 27.32 13.61
C HIS A 458 25.86 27.18 12.23
N GLY A 459 25.24 27.78 11.20
CA GLY A 459 25.59 27.54 9.79
C GLY A 459 25.06 26.20 9.22
N TYR A 460 24.39 25.40 10.03
CA TYR A 460 23.69 24.18 9.67
C TYR A 460 22.54 23.97 10.65
N THR A 461 21.67 22.98 10.41
CA THR A 461 20.65 22.54 11.36
C THR A 461 20.68 21.02 11.50
N CYS A 462 20.78 20.57 12.75
CA CYS A 462 20.53 19.18 13.14
C CYS A 462 19.19 19.12 13.84
N TRP A 463 18.37 18.12 13.48
CA TRP A 463 17.01 17.96 13.99
C TRP A 463 16.90 16.82 14.99
N TYR A 464 15.93 16.93 15.93
CA TYR A 464 15.51 15.90 16.86
C TYR A 464 16.67 15.32 17.68
N TRP A 465 17.38 16.22 18.40
CA TRP A 465 18.49 15.76 19.23
C TRP A 465 18.00 15.13 20.54
N THR A 466 18.68 14.05 20.93
CA THR A 466 18.50 13.34 22.20
C THR A 466 19.87 13.12 22.82
N GLN A 467 20.09 13.71 24.00
CA GLN A 467 21.35 13.62 24.73
C GLN A 467 21.50 12.25 25.40
N PHE A 468 22.72 11.71 25.38
CA PHE A 468 23.04 10.53 26.17
C PHE A 468 24.24 10.73 27.11
N TYR A 469 25.11 11.72 26.85
CA TYR A 469 26.18 12.10 27.76
C TYR A 469 26.75 13.47 27.40
N GLY A 470 26.88 14.42 28.37
CA GLY A 470 27.47 15.74 28.11
C GLY A 470 26.96 16.41 26.84
N ASN A 471 27.84 16.65 25.89
CA ASN A 471 27.48 17.18 24.56
C ASN A 471 27.34 16.08 23.48
N TYR A 472 27.31 14.83 23.86
CA TYR A 472 27.09 13.70 22.93
C TYR A 472 25.62 13.43 22.76
N LEU A 473 25.16 13.52 21.50
CA LEU A 473 23.75 13.50 21.13
C LEU A 473 23.51 12.48 20.03
N PHE A 474 22.34 11.87 20.02
CA PHE A 474 21.70 11.37 18.79
C PHE A 474 21.03 12.54 18.10
N HIS A 475 21.19 12.69 16.81
CA HIS A 475 20.51 13.74 16.02
C HIS A 475 20.51 13.39 14.52
N SER A 476 19.74 14.12 13.72
CA SER A 476 19.72 13.92 12.27
C SER A 476 21.08 14.21 11.62
N VAL A 477 21.29 13.77 10.39
CA VAL A 477 22.30 14.34 9.49
C VAL A 477 22.17 15.86 9.42
N LEU A 478 23.18 16.54 8.86
CA LEU A 478 23.21 18.00 8.80
C LEU A 478 22.39 18.52 7.63
N TYR A 479 21.54 19.47 7.90
CA TYR A 479 20.74 20.21 6.92
C TYR A 479 21.20 21.65 6.80
N ASN A 480 20.93 22.29 5.67
CA ASN A 480 21.08 23.73 5.54
C ASN A 480 20.21 24.46 6.58
N PRO A 481 20.61 25.66 7.03
CA PRO A 481 19.95 26.37 8.14
C PRO A 481 18.42 26.41 8.00
N GLY A 482 17.72 25.84 9.00
CA GLY A 482 16.26 25.80 9.08
C GLY A 482 15.55 24.81 8.14
N SER A 483 16.27 24.13 7.26
CA SER A 483 15.67 23.17 6.31
C SER A 483 15.54 21.77 6.91
N MET A 484 14.50 21.02 6.52
CA MET A 484 14.35 19.58 6.76
C MET A 484 14.52 18.74 5.48
N THR A 485 14.67 19.37 4.33
CA THR A 485 14.76 18.71 3.03
C THR A 485 16.07 18.95 2.31
N SER A 486 16.72 20.11 2.54
CA SER A 486 18.00 20.46 1.92
C SER A 486 19.15 19.97 2.79
N VAL A 487 19.72 18.83 2.43
CA VAL A 487 20.82 18.18 3.16
C VAL A 487 22.14 18.89 2.87
N GLN A 488 22.92 19.23 3.92
CA GLN A 488 24.26 19.78 3.83
C GLN A 488 25.35 18.70 3.93
N ASP A 489 25.22 17.76 4.89
CA ASP A 489 26.07 16.58 5.03
C ASP A 489 25.20 15.39 5.45
N GLY A 490 24.91 14.52 4.49
CA GLY A 490 24.04 13.36 4.66
C GLY A 490 24.79 12.03 4.85
N ARG A 491 26.11 12.06 5.05
CA ARG A 491 26.91 10.83 5.15
C ARG A 491 26.51 10.01 6.36
N LEU A 492 26.25 8.72 6.12
CA LEU A 492 26.00 7.68 7.12
C LEU A 492 26.91 6.48 6.86
N GLY A 493 27.12 5.63 7.87
CA GLY A 493 27.96 4.43 7.78
C GLY A 493 29.47 4.69 7.90
N ILE A 494 29.88 5.88 8.33
CA ILE A 494 31.30 6.26 8.46
C ILE A 494 31.58 6.99 9.77
N ASN A 495 32.84 7.03 10.17
CA ASN A 495 33.31 7.79 11.33
C ASN A 495 33.73 9.22 10.89
N ALA A 496 32.78 10.18 10.94
CA ALA A 496 33.00 11.53 10.40
C ALA A 496 32.34 12.65 11.20
N SER A 497 31.73 12.37 12.36
CA SER A 497 31.16 13.41 13.22
C SER A 497 32.20 14.00 14.21
N HIS A 498 31.78 15.02 14.93
CA HIS A 498 32.56 15.59 16.04
C HIS A 498 32.24 14.94 17.39
N GLY A 499 31.85 13.65 17.36
CA GLY A 499 31.56 12.85 18.54
C GLY A 499 30.07 12.46 18.68
N CYS A 500 29.14 13.24 18.16
CA CYS A 500 27.72 12.89 18.16
C CYS A 500 27.43 11.69 17.24
N VAL A 501 26.28 11.05 17.46
CA VAL A 501 25.77 9.95 16.64
C VAL A 501 24.73 10.51 15.68
N ARG A 502 25.12 10.69 14.40
CA ARG A 502 24.23 11.18 13.35
C ARG A 502 23.39 10.03 12.79
N LEU A 503 22.13 10.31 12.51
CA LEU A 503 21.13 9.36 12.02
C LEU A 503 20.39 9.96 10.82
N ALA A 504 19.70 9.12 10.06
CA ALA A 504 18.67 9.61 9.16
C ALA A 504 17.60 10.40 9.95
N LEU A 505 16.97 11.38 9.31
CA LEU A 505 16.00 12.28 9.96
C LEU A 505 14.92 11.53 10.74
N ASP A 506 14.31 10.53 10.09
CA ASP A 506 13.23 9.75 10.67
C ASP A 506 13.68 8.89 11.86
N ASN A 507 14.92 8.38 11.81
CA ASN A 507 15.51 7.63 12.92
C ASN A 507 15.81 8.53 14.12
N ALA A 508 16.35 9.73 13.88
CA ALA A 508 16.58 10.73 14.92
C ALA A 508 15.24 11.16 15.55
N LYS A 509 14.24 11.43 14.72
CA LYS A 509 12.89 11.77 15.16
C LYS A 509 12.26 10.64 15.98
N TRP A 510 12.40 9.41 15.54
CA TRP A 510 11.86 8.26 16.25
C TRP A 510 12.50 8.08 17.64
N ILE A 511 13.83 8.20 17.78
CA ILE A 511 14.50 8.19 19.11
C ILE A 511 13.95 9.33 19.98
N TYR A 512 13.84 10.53 19.42
CA TYR A 512 13.35 11.72 20.11
C TYR A 512 11.92 11.52 20.63
N ASP A 513 11.03 10.93 19.84
CA ASP A 513 9.61 10.76 20.18
C ASP A 513 9.38 9.54 21.10
N THR A 514 10.14 8.46 20.94
CA THR A 514 9.81 7.15 21.50
C THR A 514 10.64 6.78 22.72
N ILE A 515 11.94 7.11 22.74
CA ILE A 515 12.85 6.61 23.80
C ILE A 515 12.76 7.46 25.06
N PRO A 516 12.35 6.93 26.21
CA PRO A 516 12.22 7.71 27.43
C PRO A 516 13.58 8.10 28.05
N SER A 517 13.62 9.19 28.80
CA SER A 517 14.77 9.55 29.63
C SER A 517 15.07 8.45 30.66
N GLY A 518 16.35 8.23 30.97
CA GLY A 518 16.79 7.13 31.82
C GLY A 518 17.04 5.81 31.08
N THR A 519 16.73 5.74 29.75
CA THR A 519 17.07 4.58 28.92
C THR A 519 18.58 4.40 28.86
N ARG A 520 19.07 3.17 29.09
CA ARG A 520 20.47 2.81 28.95
C ARG A 520 20.97 3.02 27.52
N VAL A 521 22.13 3.67 27.40
CA VAL A 521 22.88 3.79 26.14
C VAL A 521 24.28 3.22 26.36
N VAL A 522 24.65 2.23 25.57
CA VAL A 522 25.99 1.61 25.60
C VAL A 522 26.68 1.97 24.29
N VAL A 523 27.92 2.47 24.36
CA VAL A 523 28.72 2.84 23.19
C VAL A 523 30.01 2.03 23.21
N TRP A 524 30.30 1.32 22.12
CA TRP A 524 31.52 0.52 21.92
C TRP A 524 32.46 1.10 20.89
#